data_6b3a3ea1ba55b0af08677b831f1eb0ff
#
_entry.id   6b3a3ea1ba55b0af08677b831f1eb0ff
#
_cell.length_a   1.000
_cell.length_b   1.000
_cell.length_c   1.000
_cell.angle_alpha   90.00
_cell.angle_beta   90.00
_cell.angle_gamma   90.00
#
_symmetry.space_group_name_H-M   'P 1'
#
loop_
_entity.id
_entity.type
_entity.pdbx_description
1 polymer ?
#
loop_
_entity_poly.entity_id
_entity_poly.type
_entity_poly.pdbx_seq_one_letter_code
_entity_poly.pdbx_strand_id
1 'polypeptide(L)'
;MLYTFSQAHYSKTELQRYLTEITEKDAVVLWQDGVLLAVKYGEMFTQCKGQCFVLEQDVLARNLTALLPENNKVRSISLADLVDLTAQYLPQIAL
;
A
#
# COMPACT_ATOMS: atom_id res chain seq x y z
N MET A 1 12.27 -2.35 -5.88
CA MET A 1 11.29 -3.46 -5.91
C MET A 1 9.92 -2.91 -5.59
N LEU A 2 8.87 -3.42 -6.22
CA LEU A 2 7.50 -3.02 -5.95
C LEU A 2 6.76 -4.17 -5.28
N TYR A 3 6.25 -3.92 -4.07
CA TYR A 3 5.43 -4.89 -3.33
C TYR A 3 3.97 -4.50 -3.47
N THR A 4 3.11 -5.44 -3.86
CA THR A 4 1.68 -5.18 -4.03
C THR A 4 0.87 -6.06 -3.09
N PHE A 5 -0.13 -5.47 -2.46
CA PHE A 5 -1.07 -6.15 -1.59
C PHE A 5 -2.48 -5.99 -2.17
N SER A 6 -3.07 -7.08 -2.61
CA SER A 6 -4.41 -7.07 -3.20
C SER A 6 -5.49 -7.65 -2.28
N GLN A 7 -5.10 -8.19 -1.13
CA GLN A 7 -6.03 -8.81 -0.19
C GLN A 7 -6.02 -8.08 1.14
N ALA A 8 -7.09 -8.25 1.91
CA ALA A 8 -7.25 -7.61 3.21
C ALA A 8 -6.93 -8.54 4.39
N HIS A 9 -6.72 -9.81 4.13
CA HIS A 9 -6.60 -10.84 5.17
C HIS A 9 -5.15 -11.13 5.53
N TYR A 10 -4.57 -10.23 6.30
CA TYR A 10 -3.23 -10.43 6.88
C TYR A 10 -3.34 -10.26 8.39
N SER A 11 -2.67 -11.13 9.16
CA SER A 11 -2.50 -10.88 10.57
C SER A 11 -1.53 -9.71 10.75
N LYS A 12 -1.62 -9.03 11.90
CA LYS A 12 -0.72 -7.92 12.22
C LYS A 12 0.75 -8.35 12.16
N THR A 13 1.05 -9.52 12.71
CA THR A 13 2.42 -10.06 12.74
C THR A 13 2.94 -10.36 11.34
N GLU A 14 2.11 -10.94 10.51
CA GLU A 14 2.46 -11.28 9.14
C GLU A 14 2.74 -10.02 8.31
N LEU A 15 1.84 -9.03 8.39
CA LEU A 15 2.01 -7.78 7.68
C LEU A 15 3.25 -7.04 8.15
N GLN A 16 3.49 -7.01 9.46
CA GLN A 16 4.66 -6.35 10.03
C GLN A 16 5.96 -6.99 9.54
N ARG A 17 5.97 -8.32 9.39
CA ARG A 17 7.13 -9.03 8.86
C ARG A 17 7.45 -8.60 7.43
N TYR A 18 6.42 -8.51 6.58
CA TYR A 18 6.61 -8.05 5.20
C TYR A 18 7.13 -6.61 5.16
N LEU A 19 6.52 -5.72 5.94
CA LEU A 19 6.89 -4.31 5.94
C LEU A 19 8.31 -4.08 6.47
N THR A 20 8.80 -4.93 7.37
CA THR A 20 10.16 -4.84 7.91
C THR A 20 11.21 -5.09 6.84
N GLU A 21 10.90 -5.91 5.84
CA GLU A 21 11.83 -6.23 4.75
C GLU A 21 11.91 -5.13 3.68
N ILE A 22 10.98 -4.19 3.71
CA ILE A 22 10.91 -3.12 2.69
C ILE A 22 11.93 -2.03 3.04
N THR A 23 12.73 -1.64 2.04
CA THR A 23 13.74 -0.61 2.19
C THR A 23 13.28 0.71 1.56
N GLU A 24 14.05 1.77 1.78
CA GLU A 24 13.77 3.08 1.19
C GLU A 24 13.87 3.12 -0.34
N LYS A 25 14.43 2.08 -0.96
CA LYS A 25 14.51 1.96 -2.41
C LYS A 25 13.30 1.25 -3.00
N ASP A 26 12.42 0.75 -2.16
CA ASP A 26 11.25 -0.02 -2.56
C ASP A 26 9.99 0.82 -2.49
N ALA A 27 8.92 0.32 -3.11
CA ALA A 27 7.60 0.93 -3.03
C ALA A 27 6.56 -0.13 -2.71
N VAL A 28 5.46 0.30 -2.10
CA VAL A 28 4.32 -0.55 -1.73
C VAL A 28 3.07 0.03 -2.34
N VAL A 29 2.26 -0.80 -2.98
CA VAL A 29 0.94 -0.41 -3.48
C VAL A 29 -0.12 -1.30 -2.85
N LEU A 30 -1.12 -0.65 -2.26
CA LEU A 30 -2.33 -1.29 -1.76
C LEU A 30 -3.42 -1.07 -2.79
N TRP A 31 -3.95 -2.13 -3.35
CA TRP A 31 -4.97 -2.05 -4.40
C TRP A 31 -6.00 -3.16 -4.21
N GLN A 32 -7.14 -3.06 -4.87
CA GLN A 32 -8.27 -3.95 -4.67
C GLN A 32 -8.62 -3.99 -3.16
N ASP A 33 -8.84 -5.15 -2.57
CA ASP A 33 -9.16 -5.24 -1.14
C ASP A 33 -8.00 -4.86 -0.24
N GLY A 34 -6.78 -4.83 -0.77
CA GLY A 34 -5.59 -4.41 -0.01
C GLY A 34 -5.67 -2.97 0.50
N VAL A 35 -6.51 -2.11 -0.10
CA VAL A 35 -6.70 -0.73 0.39
C VAL A 35 -7.25 -0.72 1.81
N LEU A 36 -7.94 -1.78 2.25
CA LEU A 36 -8.43 -1.90 3.62
C LEU A 36 -7.30 -1.97 4.65
N LEU A 37 -6.12 -2.41 4.24
CA LEU A 37 -4.96 -2.45 5.13
C LEU A 37 -4.53 -1.06 5.59
N ALA A 38 -4.69 -0.05 4.73
CA ALA A 38 -4.37 1.33 5.08
C ALA A 38 -5.32 1.86 6.16
N VAL A 39 -6.56 1.38 6.19
CA VAL A 39 -7.53 1.74 7.22
C VAL A 39 -7.26 0.97 8.51
N LYS A 40 -7.07 -0.33 8.40
CA LYS A 40 -6.94 -1.22 9.55
C LYS A 40 -5.58 -1.10 10.24
N TYR A 41 -4.51 -0.97 9.47
CA TYR A 41 -3.13 -0.97 9.97
C TYR A 41 -2.36 0.28 9.53
N GLY A 42 -3.04 1.43 9.44
CA GLY A 42 -2.43 2.67 8.95
C GLY A 42 -1.13 3.04 9.65
N GLU A 43 -1.05 2.84 10.96
CA GLU A 43 0.14 3.17 11.74
C GLU A 43 1.36 2.34 11.33
N MET A 44 1.15 1.11 10.92
CA MET A 44 2.26 0.25 10.49
C MET A 44 2.93 0.80 9.24
N PHE A 45 2.14 1.39 8.34
CA PHE A 45 2.68 1.98 7.11
C PHE A 45 3.45 3.27 7.36
N THR A 46 3.16 3.99 8.44
CA THR A 46 3.94 5.19 8.78
C THR A 46 5.39 4.85 9.13
N GLN A 47 5.63 3.64 9.60
CA GLN A 47 6.97 3.17 9.96
C GLN A 47 7.68 2.47 8.81
N CYS A 48 7.00 2.24 7.71
CA CYS A 48 7.58 1.61 6.53
C CYS A 48 8.61 2.55 5.90
N LYS A 49 9.78 2.03 5.57
CA LYS A 49 10.87 2.84 4.99
C LYS A 49 10.63 3.19 3.52
N GLY A 50 9.87 2.36 2.80
CA GLY A 50 9.58 2.58 1.40
C GLY A 50 8.42 3.54 1.19
N GLN A 51 8.24 3.96 -0.06
CA GLN A 51 7.09 4.75 -0.46
C GLN A 51 5.84 3.88 -0.44
N CYS A 52 4.77 4.37 0.17
CA CYS A 52 3.50 3.62 0.28
C CYS A 52 2.40 4.35 -0.48
N PHE A 53 1.67 3.60 -1.30
CA PHE A 53 0.60 4.13 -2.14
C PHE A 53 -0.66 3.30 -2.00
N VAL A 54 -1.80 3.94 -2.20
CA VAL A 54 -3.11 3.29 -2.26
C VAL A 54 -3.78 3.69 -3.57
N LEU A 55 -4.40 2.73 -4.26
CA LEU A 55 -5.07 3.01 -5.53
C LEU A 55 -6.39 3.72 -5.25
N GLU A 56 -6.50 4.97 -5.70
CA GLU A 56 -7.64 5.84 -5.39
C GLU A 56 -8.96 5.24 -5.83
N GLN A 57 -9.03 4.68 -7.05
CA GLN A 57 -10.28 4.10 -7.54
C GLN A 57 -10.81 2.97 -6.65
N ASP A 58 -9.93 2.20 -6.02
CA ASP A 58 -10.33 1.12 -5.13
C ASP A 58 -10.78 1.64 -3.77
N VAL A 59 -10.18 2.74 -3.31
CA VAL A 59 -10.63 3.43 -2.10
C VAL A 59 -12.02 4.01 -2.30
N LEU A 60 -12.26 4.66 -3.44
CA LEU A 60 -13.54 5.27 -3.77
C LEU A 60 -14.63 4.20 -3.95
N ALA A 61 -14.30 3.10 -4.62
CA ALA A 61 -15.26 2.01 -4.85
C ALA A 61 -15.75 1.39 -3.54
N ARG A 62 -14.93 1.44 -2.48
CA ARG A 62 -15.26 0.88 -1.17
C ARG A 62 -15.68 1.95 -0.16
N ASN A 63 -15.79 3.20 -0.60
CA ASN A 63 -16.22 4.32 0.22
C ASN A 63 -15.36 4.50 1.47
N LEU A 64 -14.04 4.40 1.32
CA LEU A 64 -13.10 4.41 2.44
C LEU A 64 -12.37 5.73 2.63
N THR A 65 -12.61 6.73 1.79
CA THR A 65 -11.86 8.00 1.82
C THR A 65 -11.84 8.63 3.23
N ALA A 66 -13.00 8.69 3.88
CA ALA A 66 -13.11 9.29 5.21
C ALA A 66 -12.46 8.45 6.32
N LEU A 67 -12.17 7.20 6.05
CA LEU A 67 -11.59 6.28 7.02
C LEU A 67 -10.07 6.23 6.95
N LEU A 68 -9.46 6.79 5.91
CA LEU A 68 -8.00 6.85 5.80
C LEU A 68 -7.45 7.83 6.82
N PRO A 69 -6.39 7.48 7.57
CA PRO A 69 -5.78 8.40 8.52
C PRO A 69 -5.20 9.64 7.82
N GLU A 70 -5.44 10.83 8.35
CA GLU A 70 -5.01 12.08 7.75
C GLU A 70 -3.48 12.23 7.71
N ASN A 71 -2.81 11.78 8.75
CA ASN A 71 -1.35 11.88 8.87
C ASN A 71 -0.66 10.62 8.38
N ASN A 72 -1.25 9.98 7.38
CA ASN A 72 -0.78 8.73 6.85
C ASN A 72 0.33 8.98 5.82
N LYS A 73 1.36 8.16 5.85
CA LYS A 73 2.41 8.13 4.85
C LYS A 73 1.90 7.59 3.51
N VAL A 74 0.78 6.89 3.51
CA VAL A 74 0.20 6.27 2.31
C VAL A 74 -0.47 7.34 1.47
N ARG A 75 -0.03 7.47 0.22
CA ARG A 75 -0.59 8.46 -0.73
C ARG A 75 -1.52 7.80 -1.73
N SER A 76 -2.60 8.50 -2.08
CA SER A 76 -3.52 8.05 -3.13
C SER A 76 -2.91 8.30 -4.50
N ILE A 77 -3.02 7.30 -5.37
CA ILE A 77 -2.54 7.40 -6.75
C ILE A 77 -3.61 6.95 -7.72
N SER A 78 -3.50 7.44 -8.96
CA SER A 78 -4.34 7.01 -10.07
C SER A 78 -3.82 5.71 -10.65
N LEU A 79 -4.64 5.09 -11.52
CA LEU A 79 -4.22 3.90 -12.26
C LEU A 79 -3.03 4.22 -13.18
N ALA A 80 -3.01 5.41 -13.79
CA ALA A 80 -1.89 5.84 -14.63
C ALA A 80 -0.60 5.93 -13.81
N ASP A 81 -0.67 6.45 -12.59
CA ASP A 81 0.48 6.51 -11.68
C ASP A 81 0.97 5.11 -11.34
N LEU A 82 0.05 4.16 -11.13
CA LEU A 82 0.42 2.78 -10.84
C LEU A 82 1.18 2.17 -12.00
N VAL A 83 0.77 2.41 -13.23
CA VAL A 83 1.48 1.93 -14.41
C VAL A 83 2.92 2.48 -14.44
N ASP A 84 3.09 3.77 -14.13
CA ASP A 84 4.42 4.38 -14.05
C ASP A 84 5.28 3.74 -12.96
N LEU A 85 4.69 3.42 -11.82
CA LEU A 85 5.41 2.75 -10.72
C LEU A 85 5.89 1.36 -11.13
N THR A 86 5.10 0.63 -11.92
CA THR A 86 5.51 -0.71 -12.37
C THR A 86 6.72 -0.65 -13.29
N ALA A 87 6.95 0.48 -13.94
CA ALA A 87 8.14 0.69 -14.76
C ALA A 87 9.36 1.14 -13.95
N GLN A 88 9.13 1.89 -12.86
CA GLN A 88 10.21 2.43 -12.02
C GLN A 88 10.75 1.41 -11.03
N TYR A 89 9.88 0.58 -10.47
CA TYR A 89 10.24 -0.34 -9.40
C TYR A 89 10.17 -1.78 -9.90
N LEU A 90 11.32 -2.40 -10.09
CA LEU A 90 11.44 -3.77 -10.58
C LEU A 90 12.33 -4.56 -9.64
N PRO A 91 12.06 -5.85 -9.45
CA PRO A 91 10.89 -6.59 -9.90
C PRO A 91 9.65 -6.30 -9.06
N GLN A 92 8.51 -6.86 -9.47
CA GLN A 92 7.25 -6.75 -8.74
C GLN A 92 7.01 -8.05 -7.95
N ILE A 93 6.54 -7.91 -6.71
CA ILE A 93 6.22 -9.04 -5.85
C ILE A 93 4.81 -8.86 -5.32
N ALA A 94 3.92 -9.79 -5.68
CA ALA A 94 2.55 -9.82 -5.17
C ALA A 94 2.53 -10.61 -3.85
N LEU A 95 2.11 -9.94 -2.79
CA LEU A 95 2.05 -10.53 -1.45
C LEU A 95 0.62 -10.88 -1.02
#